data_1d88af65df3583cdbcb9dc8bf6b9cf61
#
_entry.id   1d88af65df3583cdbcb9dc8bf6b9cf61
#
_cell.length_a   1.000
_cell.length_b   1.000
_cell.length_c   1.000
_cell.angle_alpha   90.00
_cell.angle_beta   90.00
_cell.angle_gamma   90.00
#
_symmetry.space_group_name_H-M   'P 1'
#
loop_
_entity.id
_entity.type
_entity.pdbx_description
1 polymer ?
#
loop_
_entity_poly.entity_id
_entity_poly.type
_entity_poly.pdbx_seq_one_letter_code
_entity_poly.pdbx_strand_id
1 'polypeptide(L)'
;MSTDLGDQLPSDLLAKLSAPMSPSGGTAIPICTIDPNGWPHPALLSANEVSAPNNASLVVATFDGTTTTRNLRTNGKLTLVFID
;
A
#
# COMPACT_ATOMS: atom_id res chain seq x y z
N MET A 1 -14.25 -2.84 15.27
CA MET A 1 -14.49 -1.39 15.11
C MET A 1 -13.27 -0.73 14.50
N SER A 2 -13.47 0.15 13.56
CA SER A 2 -12.38 0.89 12.93
C SER A 2 -12.11 2.19 13.67
N THR A 3 -10.84 2.57 13.73
CA THR A 3 -10.41 3.86 14.26
C THR A 3 -9.75 4.65 13.14
N ASP A 4 -10.19 5.86 12.91
CA ASP A 4 -9.55 6.76 11.98
C ASP A 4 -8.40 7.47 12.70
N LEU A 5 -7.17 7.26 12.21
CA LEU A 5 -5.97 7.84 12.80
C LEU A 5 -5.55 9.14 12.09
N GLY A 6 -6.39 9.65 11.16
CA GLY A 6 -6.11 10.87 10.42
C GLY A 6 -5.20 10.63 9.22
N ASP A 7 -4.39 11.63 8.91
CA ASP A 7 -3.58 11.68 7.69
C ASP A 7 -2.10 11.38 7.92
N GLN A 8 -1.75 10.85 9.10
CA GLN A 8 -0.37 10.49 9.42
C GLN A 8 -0.27 9.01 9.77
N LEU A 9 0.83 8.39 9.38
CA LEU A 9 1.10 6.99 9.70
C LEU A 9 1.42 6.85 11.19
N PRO A 10 0.90 5.81 11.87
CA PRO A 10 1.33 5.49 13.22
C PRO A 10 2.85 5.27 13.26
N SER A 11 3.49 5.63 14.37
CA SER A 11 4.95 5.58 14.47
C SER A 11 5.52 4.17 14.34
N ASP A 12 4.82 3.16 14.83
CA ASP A 12 5.24 1.77 14.70
C ASP A 12 5.17 1.29 13.25
N LEU A 13 4.13 1.69 12.51
CA LEU A 13 4.01 1.36 11.09
C LEU A 13 5.07 2.09 10.26
N LEU A 14 5.31 3.38 10.57
CA LEU A 14 6.35 4.16 9.89
C LEU A 14 7.72 3.50 10.08
N ALA A 15 8.05 3.07 11.29
CA ALA A 15 9.31 2.39 11.57
C ALA A 15 9.43 1.09 10.77
N LYS A 16 8.35 0.32 10.68
CA LYS A 16 8.32 -0.94 9.92
C LYS A 16 8.54 -0.70 8.42
N LEU A 17 7.91 0.32 7.84
CA LEU A 17 8.01 0.63 6.42
C LEU A 17 9.31 1.34 6.05
N SER A 18 10.05 1.87 7.03
CA SER A 18 11.34 2.51 6.84
C SER A 18 12.50 1.54 7.06
N ALA A 19 12.23 0.31 7.50
CA ALA A 19 13.25 -0.69 7.76
C ALA A 19 13.91 -1.16 6.45
N PRO A 20 15.15 -1.70 6.51
CA PRO A 20 15.79 -2.27 5.33
C PRO A 20 14.96 -3.39 4.72
N MET A 21 15.12 -3.58 3.41
CA MET A 21 14.41 -4.63 2.68
C MET A 21 14.76 -6.01 3.24
N SER A 22 13.73 -6.84 3.40
CA SER A 22 13.91 -8.24 3.82
C SER A 22 14.30 -9.09 2.62
N PRO A 23 15.31 -9.97 2.74
CA PRO A 23 15.64 -10.91 1.66
C PRO A 23 14.49 -11.83 1.28
N SER A 24 13.60 -12.14 2.22
CA SER A 24 12.42 -12.98 1.98
C SER A 24 11.21 -12.22 1.44
N GLY A 25 11.32 -10.89 1.26
CA GLY A 25 10.19 -10.06 0.82
C GLY A 25 9.23 -9.68 1.93
N GLY A 26 9.39 -10.23 3.14
CA GLY A 26 8.50 -9.95 4.27
C GLY A 26 7.08 -10.49 4.06
N THR A 27 6.15 -10.01 4.89
CA THR A 27 4.74 -10.40 4.81
C THR A 27 4.07 -9.68 3.63
N ALA A 28 3.26 -10.41 2.88
CA ALA A 28 2.49 -9.81 1.79
C ALA A 28 1.53 -8.75 2.31
N ILE A 29 1.37 -7.70 1.52
CA ILE A 29 0.49 -6.57 1.85
C ILE A 29 -0.64 -6.55 0.83
N PRO A 30 -1.89 -6.84 1.24
CA PRO A 30 -3.02 -6.66 0.34
C PRO A 30 -3.20 -5.21 -0.04
N ILE A 31 -3.43 -4.96 -1.31
CA ILE A 31 -3.79 -3.65 -1.85
C ILE A 31 -5.12 -3.79 -2.57
N CYS A 32 -6.02 -2.84 -2.35
CA CYS A 32 -7.28 -2.78 -3.08
C CYS A 32 -7.36 -1.43 -3.77
N THR A 33 -7.56 -1.45 -5.08
CA THR A 33 -7.79 -0.25 -5.89
C THR A 33 -9.22 -0.29 -6.43
N ILE A 34 -9.66 0.81 -7.01
CA ILE A 34 -11.02 0.94 -7.54
C ILE A 34 -10.93 1.11 -9.05
N ASP A 35 -11.66 0.28 -9.79
CA ASP A 35 -11.68 0.39 -11.25
C ASP A 35 -12.61 1.54 -11.71
N PRO A 36 -12.62 1.88 -13.02
CA PRO A 36 -13.46 2.98 -13.52
C PRO A 36 -14.96 2.77 -13.31
N ASN A 37 -15.40 1.55 -13.10
CA ASN A 37 -16.81 1.23 -12.85
C ASN A 37 -17.16 1.21 -11.37
N GLY A 38 -16.20 1.52 -10.49
CA GLY A 38 -16.41 1.56 -9.05
C GLY A 38 -16.24 0.22 -8.35
N TRP A 39 -15.72 -0.81 -9.03
CA TRP A 39 -15.51 -2.12 -8.43
C TRP A 39 -14.14 -2.20 -7.75
N PRO A 40 -14.08 -2.80 -6.56
CA PRO A 40 -12.79 -3.04 -5.92
C PRO A 40 -11.99 -4.10 -6.66
N HIS A 41 -10.68 -3.86 -6.78
CA HIS A 41 -9.73 -4.77 -7.41
C HIS A 41 -8.62 -5.10 -6.42
N PRO A 42 -8.70 -6.26 -5.74
CA PRO A 42 -7.65 -6.64 -4.79
C PRO A 42 -6.43 -7.24 -5.49
N ALA A 43 -5.27 -7.02 -4.88
CA ALA A 43 -4.01 -7.62 -5.31
C ALA A 43 -3.12 -7.80 -4.09
N LEU A 44 -1.96 -8.44 -4.27
CA LEU A 44 -0.98 -8.61 -3.21
C LEU A 44 0.34 -7.96 -3.62
N LEU A 45 0.93 -7.23 -2.68
CA LEU A 45 2.26 -6.67 -2.83
C LEU A 45 3.24 -7.40 -1.91
N SER A 46 4.50 -7.48 -2.31
CA SER A 46 5.58 -7.80 -1.39
C SER A 46 5.80 -6.63 -0.44
N ALA A 47 6.18 -6.92 0.79
CA ALA A 47 6.51 -5.86 1.75
C ALA A 47 7.63 -4.94 1.25
N ASN A 48 8.51 -5.43 0.37
CA ASN A 48 9.58 -4.63 -0.21
C ASN A 48 9.09 -3.64 -1.26
N GLU A 49 7.83 -3.76 -1.71
CA GLU A 49 7.25 -2.86 -2.70
C GLU A 49 6.54 -1.66 -2.07
N VAL A 50 6.50 -1.59 -0.74
CA VAL A 50 5.87 -0.49 -0.01
C VAL A 50 6.90 0.13 0.92
N SER A 51 7.05 1.44 0.86
CA SER A 51 7.94 2.18 1.75
C SER A 51 7.30 3.50 2.16
N ALA A 52 7.81 4.07 3.26
CA ALA A 52 7.31 5.34 3.78
C ALA A 52 8.50 6.30 3.94
N PRO A 53 8.63 7.29 3.04
CA PRO A 53 9.70 8.30 3.19
C PRO A 53 9.46 9.25 4.36
N ASN A 54 8.20 9.41 4.78
CA ASN A 54 7.83 10.20 5.95
C ASN A 54 6.46 9.73 6.45
N ASN A 55 5.94 10.36 7.51
CA ASN A 55 4.71 9.92 8.15
C ASN A 55 3.43 10.31 7.39
N ALA A 56 3.53 11.00 6.28
CA ALA A 56 2.37 11.45 5.50
C ALA A 56 2.40 10.92 4.07
N SER A 57 3.37 10.09 3.71
CA SER A 57 3.56 9.62 2.33
C SER A 57 3.90 8.15 2.30
N LEU A 58 3.40 7.47 1.26
CA LEU A 58 3.75 6.09 0.96
C LEU A 58 4.24 6.03 -0.49
N VAL A 59 5.23 5.20 -0.72
CA VAL A 59 5.70 4.85 -2.06
C VAL A 59 5.38 3.39 -2.29
N VAL A 60 4.65 3.12 -3.36
CA VAL A 60 4.21 1.77 -3.74
C VAL A 60 4.76 1.47 -5.13
N ALA A 61 5.54 0.40 -5.23
CA ALA A 61 6.05 -0.06 -6.51
C ALA A 61 5.06 -1.06 -7.12
N THR A 62 4.57 -0.76 -8.32
CA THR A 62 3.67 -1.65 -9.04
C THR A 62 4.20 -1.87 -10.46
N PHE A 63 3.86 -3.02 -11.04
CA PHE A 63 4.27 -3.31 -12.41
C PHE A 63 3.43 -2.50 -13.39
N ASP A 64 4.11 -1.93 -14.39
CA ASP A 64 3.45 -1.22 -15.48
C ASP A 64 2.56 -2.20 -16.27
N GLY A 65 1.41 -1.69 -16.74
CA GLY A 65 0.46 -2.50 -17.51
C GLY A 65 -0.49 -3.34 -16.68
N THR A 66 -0.36 -3.38 -15.35
CA THR A 66 -1.31 -4.10 -14.49
C THR A 66 -2.58 -3.28 -14.26
N THR A 67 -3.67 -3.97 -13.91
CA THR A 67 -4.92 -3.31 -13.57
C THR A 67 -4.75 -2.40 -12.34
N THR A 68 -3.98 -2.84 -11.34
CA THR A 68 -3.68 -2.03 -10.15
C THR A 68 -3.03 -0.70 -10.56
N THR A 69 -2.00 -0.73 -11.40
CA THR A 69 -1.32 0.48 -11.85
C THR A 69 -2.27 1.39 -12.63
N ARG A 70 -3.08 0.81 -13.50
CA ARG A 70 -4.07 1.58 -14.28
C ARG A 70 -5.07 2.27 -13.38
N ASN A 71 -5.60 1.57 -12.38
CA ASN A 71 -6.55 2.14 -11.44
C ASN A 71 -5.95 3.30 -10.64
N LEU A 72 -4.70 3.13 -10.18
CA LEU A 72 -4.01 4.19 -9.44
C LEU A 72 -3.80 5.43 -10.29
N ARG A 73 -3.44 5.26 -11.58
CA ARG A 73 -3.28 6.39 -12.49
C ARG A 73 -4.61 7.09 -12.80
N THR A 74 -5.70 6.33 -12.80
CA THR A 74 -7.02 6.85 -13.12
C THR A 74 -7.61 7.69 -12.00
N ASN A 75 -7.54 7.21 -10.75
CA ASN A 75 -8.22 7.88 -9.63
C ASN A 75 -7.37 8.08 -8.38
N GLY A 76 -6.21 7.42 -8.27
CA GLY A 76 -5.32 7.58 -7.13
C GLY A 76 -5.84 7.04 -5.81
N LYS A 77 -6.89 6.22 -5.83
CA LYS A 77 -7.52 5.69 -4.61
C LYS A 77 -7.06 4.27 -4.34
N LEU A 78 -6.67 4.00 -3.10
CA LEU A 78 -6.26 2.66 -2.69
C LEU A 78 -6.52 2.45 -1.21
N THR A 79 -6.58 1.18 -0.84
CA THR A 79 -6.54 0.72 0.54
C THR A 79 -5.42 -0.29 0.67
N LEU A 80 -4.57 -0.13 1.67
CA LEU A 80 -3.55 -1.11 2.05
C LEU A 80 -3.94 -1.74 3.37
N VAL A 81 -3.71 -3.05 3.50
CA VAL A 81 -4.01 -3.78 4.73
C VAL A 81 -2.69 -4.29 5.30
N PHE A 82 -2.35 -3.82 6.49
CA PHE A 82 -1.15 -4.26 7.21
C PHE A 82 -1.56 -5.22 8.32
N ILE A 83 -0.97 -6.42 8.30
CA ILE A 83 -1.28 -7.50 9.24
C ILE A 83 0.00 -7.81 10.01
N ASP A 84 -0.08 -7.78 11.33
CA ASP A 84 1.02 -8.15 12.22
C ASP A 84 1.06 -9.65 12.46
#